data_859b8308aec7002e592592bfc3c6a1c6
#
_entry.id   859b8308aec7002e592592bfc3c6a1c6
#
_cell.length_a   1.000
_cell.length_b   1.000
_cell.length_c   1.000
_cell.angle_alpha   90.00
_cell.angle_beta   90.00
_cell.angle_gamma   90.00
#
_symmetry.space_group_name_H-M   'P 1'
#
loop_
_entity.id
_entity.type
_entity.pdbx_description
1 polymer ?
#
loop_
_entity_poly.entity_id
_entity_poly.type
_entity_poly.pdbx_seq_one_letter_code
_entity_poly.pdbx_strand_id
1 'polypeptide(L)'
;FHTTDVAADEYNASYMRLLFNDLTRFIGDDFTPLCFNPCKEYPVNYCVSQTIHGDLSAKVYLDMPETTCISFASRYVNEEFTEFDEYVQASLEDFLNLHNGLYNVNISNTLGKELTLEAPEVVSDELIELSSSSYLLQVMYPFGVVNFIFELKK
;
A
#
# COMPACT_ATOMS: atom_id res chain seq x y z
N PHE A 1 15.98 -15.12 20.37
CA PHE A 1 15.19 -13.92 20.47
C PHE A 1 15.85 -12.74 19.76
N HIS A 2 15.13 -12.10 18.88
CA HIS A 2 15.68 -11.10 17.99
C HIS A 2 14.92 -9.79 18.07
N THR A 3 15.58 -8.73 18.53
CA THR A 3 14.97 -7.40 18.63
C THR A 3 14.62 -6.84 17.25
N THR A 4 15.40 -7.20 16.21
CA THR A 4 15.10 -6.79 14.83
C THR A 4 13.79 -7.39 14.33
N ASP A 5 13.48 -8.65 14.68
CA ASP A 5 12.23 -9.30 14.29
C ASP A 5 11.03 -8.62 14.98
N VAL A 6 11.18 -8.26 16.25
CA VAL A 6 10.15 -7.53 16.98
C VAL A 6 9.91 -6.17 16.33
N ALA A 7 10.98 -5.46 15.94
CA ALA A 7 10.87 -4.17 15.27
C ALA A 7 10.19 -4.32 13.91
N ALA A 8 10.56 -5.36 13.13
CA ALA A 8 9.93 -5.62 11.83
C ALA A 8 8.44 -5.89 11.98
N ASP A 9 8.04 -6.70 12.95
CA ASP A 9 6.63 -6.97 13.23
C ASP A 9 5.87 -5.70 13.61
N GLU A 10 6.50 -4.83 14.39
CA GLU A 10 5.93 -3.54 14.77
C GLU A 10 5.67 -2.66 13.54
N TYR A 11 6.62 -2.56 12.63
CA TYR A 11 6.46 -1.78 11.40
C TYR A 11 5.32 -2.34 10.53
N ASN A 12 5.28 -3.66 10.36
CA ASN A 12 4.23 -4.31 9.57
C ASN A 12 2.85 -4.11 10.20
N ALA A 13 2.75 -4.31 11.51
CA ALA A 13 1.49 -4.16 12.24
C ALA A 13 1.00 -2.71 12.21
N SER A 14 1.90 -1.75 12.38
CA SER A 14 1.56 -0.32 12.30
C SER A 14 1.08 0.05 10.91
N TYR A 15 1.74 -0.49 9.88
CA TYR A 15 1.35 -0.23 8.50
C TYR A 15 -0.07 -0.72 8.23
N MET A 16 -0.37 -1.95 8.64
CA MET A 16 -1.68 -2.57 8.46
C MET A 16 -2.78 -1.78 9.18
N ARG A 17 -2.54 -1.40 10.44
CA ARG A 17 -3.52 -0.63 11.22
C ARG A 17 -3.83 0.70 10.58
N LEU A 18 -2.80 1.42 10.16
CA LEU A 18 -2.97 2.73 9.53
C LEU A 18 -3.66 2.59 8.18
N LEU A 19 -3.33 1.54 7.43
CA LEU A 19 -3.96 1.28 6.14
C LEU A 19 -5.46 1.05 6.30
N PHE A 20 -5.89 0.28 7.29
CA PHE A 20 -7.31 0.10 7.56
C PHE A 20 -8.00 1.43 7.90
N ASN A 21 -7.35 2.27 8.69
CA ASN A 21 -7.89 3.59 9.01
C ASN A 21 -8.01 4.47 7.78
N ASP A 22 -6.99 4.48 6.93
CA ASP A 22 -6.97 5.32 5.74
C ASP A 22 -7.94 4.81 4.67
N LEU A 23 -8.07 3.49 4.51
CA LEU A 23 -9.08 2.92 3.62
C LEU A 23 -10.47 3.33 4.08
N THR A 24 -10.77 3.20 5.37
CA THR A 24 -12.06 3.62 5.93
C THR A 24 -12.32 5.09 5.69
N ARG A 25 -11.31 5.93 5.91
CA ARG A 25 -11.45 7.38 5.82
C ARG A 25 -11.58 7.89 4.39
N PHE A 26 -10.78 7.36 3.47
CA PHE A 26 -10.65 7.92 2.12
C PHE A 26 -11.39 7.14 1.04
N ILE A 27 -11.63 5.85 1.24
CA ILE A 27 -12.25 4.98 0.23
C ILE A 27 -13.62 4.50 0.69
N GLY A 28 -13.74 4.08 1.94
CA GLY A 28 -14.98 3.61 2.52
C GLY A 28 -14.75 2.48 3.50
N ASP A 29 -15.68 2.29 4.43
CA ASP A 29 -15.60 1.27 5.48
C ASP A 29 -16.21 -0.07 5.07
N ASP A 30 -16.72 -0.17 3.84
CA ASP A 30 -17.43 -1.35 3.32
C ASP A 30 -16.48 -2.39 2.71
N PHE A 31 -15.33 -2.59 3.33
CA PHE A 31 -14.37 -3.61 2.91
C PHE A 31 -14.28 -4.74 3.93
N THR A 32 -13.87 -5.91 3.46
CA THR A 32 -13.59 -7.08 4.28
C THR A 32 -12.14 -7.48 4.09
N PRO A 33 -11.35 -7.57 5.17
CA PRO A 33 -9.99 -8.12 5.06
C PRO A 33 -10.06 -9.60 4.65
N LEU A 34 -9.27 -10.00 3.66
CA LEU A 34 -9.22 -11.38 3.18
C LEU A 34 -8.01 -12.13 3.72
N CYS A 35 -6.83 -11.48 3.72
CA CYS A 35 -5.63 -12.11 4.22
C CYS A 35 -4.57 -11.07 4.58
N PHE A 36 -3.64 -11.49 5.42
CA PHE A 36 -2.41 -10.77 5.71
C PHE A 36 -1.33 -11.83 5.87
N ASN A 37 -0.63 -12.13 4.78
CA ASN A 37 0.29 -13.26 4.69
C ASN A 37 1.65 -12.86 4.16
N PRO A 38 2.72 -13.61 4.54
CA PRO A 38 4.00 -13.46 3.87
C PRO A 38 3.84 -13.68 2.37
N CYS A 39 4.60 -12.92 1.58
CA CYS A 39 4.53 -12.97 0.14
C CYS A 39 5.93 -12.93 -0.46
N LYS A 40 6.26 -13.89 -1.33
CA LYS A 40 7.58 -13.97 -1.97
C LYS A 40 7.56 -13.51 -3.41
N GLU A 41 6.44 -13.70 -4.08
CA GLU A 41 6.26 -13.22 -5.44
C GLU A 41 4.79 -12.90 -5.66
N TYR A 42 4.54 -11.96 -6.56
CA TYR A 42 3.18 -11.47 -6.80
C TYR A 42 2.97 -11.19 -8.28
N PRO A 43 1.96 -11.79 -8.91
CA PRO A 43 1.60 -11.47 -10.29
C PRO A 43 0.86 -10.15 -10.36
N VAL A 44 1.36 -9.23 -11.19
CA VAL A 44 0.89 -7.85 -11.26
C VAL A 44 -0.35 -7.72 -12.14
N ASN A 45 -1.33 -6.96 -11.68
CA ASN A 45 -2.44 -6.44 -12.49
C ASN A 45 -2.07 -5.02 -12.93
N TYR A 46 -2.66 -3.98 -12.33
CA TYR A 46 -2.13 -2.64 -12.44
C TYR A 46 -1.53 -2.26 -11.09
N CYS A 47 -0.27 -1.90 -11.08
CA CYS A 47 0.47 -1.71 -9.84
C CYS A 47 1.22 -0.39 -9.82
N VAL A 48 1.10 0.31 -8.69
CA VAL A 48 1.95 1.46 -8.38
C VAL A 48 2.75 1.14 -7.13
N SER A 49 3.95 1.70 -7.03
CA SER A 49 4.82 1.46 -5.88
C SER A 49 5.42 2.76 -5.39
N GLN A 50 5.87 2.74 -4.14
CA GLN A 50 6.56 3.88 -3.55
C GLN A 50 7.60 3.38 -2.56
N THR A 51 8.79 3.99 -2.62
CA THR A 51 9.90 3.64 -1.74
C THR A 51 9.96 4.59 -0.56
N ILE A 52 10.17 4.03 0.61
CA ILE A 52 10.36 4.73 1.87
C ILE A 52 11.84 4.60 2.26
N HIS A 53 12.47 5.71 2.61
CA HIS A 53 13.87 5.76 3.02
C HIS A 53 14.04 6.38 4.38
N GLY A 54 15.24 6.26 4.91
CA GLY A 54 15.66 6.88 6.16
C GLY A 54 16.07 5.83 7.17
N ASP A 55 15.58 5.95 8.39
CA ASP A 55 15.87 4.99 9.45
C ASP A 55 15.25 3.61 9.18
N LEU A 56 14.31 3.56 8.27
CA LEU A 56 13.70 2.34 7.76
C LEU A 56 13.73 2.40 6.24
N SER A 57 14.02 1.27 5.60
CA SER A 57 13.93 1.15 4.15
C SER A 57 12.83 0.16 3.81
N ALA A 58 11.86 0.60 3.03
CA ALA A 58 10.71 -0.23 2.66
C ALA A 58 10.22 0.15 1.28
N LYS A 59 9.47 -0.77 0.65
CA LYS A 59 8.78 -0.50 -0.59
C LYS A 59 7.35 -0.99 -0.48
N VAL A 60 6.41 -0.13 -0.86
CA VAL A 60 4.98 -0.42 -0.78
C VAL A 60 4.43 -0.52 -2.18
N TYR A 61 3.61 -1.53 -2.41
CA TYR A 61 2.94 -1.75 -3.69
C TYR A 61 1.44 -1.72 -3.49
N LEU A 62 0.75 -1.07 -4.40
CA LEU A 62 -0.72 -1.05 -4.47
C LEU A 62 -1.10 -1.63 -5.81
N ASP A 63 -1.82 -2.75 -5.82
CA ASP A 63 -2.17 -3.46 -7.03
C ASP A 63 -3.64 -3.87 -7.04
N MET A 64 -4.27 -3.73 -8.18
CA MET A 64 -5.64 -4.14 -8.41
C MET A 64 -5.94 -4.21 -9.90
N PRO A 65 -6.97 -4.98 -10.31
CA PRO A 65 -7.41 -4.95 -11.71
C PRO A 65 -7.87 -3.57 -12.15
N GLU A 66 -7.78 -3.28 -13.44
CA GLU A 66 -8.12 -1.97 -13.99
C GLU A 66 -9.55 -1.52 -13.64
N THR A 67 -10.52 -2.44 -13.70
CA THR A 67 -11.90 -2.14 -13.33
C THR A 67 -12.02 -1.73 -11.85
N THR A 68 -11.26 -2.38 -11.00
CA THR A 68 -11.20 -2.05 -9.57
C THR A 68 -10.54 -0.68 -9.35
N CYS A 69 -9.49 -0.37 -10.14
CA CYS A 69 -8.83 0.94 -10.11
C CYS A 69 -9.81 2.09 -10.35
N ILE A 70 -10.70 1.91 -11.32
CA ILE A 70 -11.69 2.94 -11.67
C ILE A 70 -12.56 3.28 -10.45
N SER A 71 -13.10 2.24 -9.81
CA SER A 71 -13.97 2.43 -8.63
C SER A 71 -13.20 2.96 -7.42
N PHE A 72 -12.02 2.46 -7.19
CA PHE A 72 -11.16 2.92 -6.09
C PHE A 72 -10.85 4.41 -6.26
N ALA A 73 -10.39 4.81 -7.44
CA ALA A 73 -10.07 6.19 -7.74
C ALA A 73 -11.30 7.10 -7.65
N SER A 74 -12.44 6.63 -8.13
CA SER A 74 -13.70 7.39 -8.08
C SER A 74 -14.08 7.73 -6.64
N ARG A 75 -13.94 6.78 -5.72
CA ARG A 75 -14.21 7.03 -4.31
C ARG A 75 -13.18 7.97 -3.70
N TYR A 76 -11.91 7.77 -4.04
CA TYR A 76 -10.83 8.57 -3.46
C TYR A 76 -10.96 10.05 -3.76
N VAL A 77 -11.22 10.40 -5.03
CA VAL A 77 -11.32 11.80 -5.44
C VAL A 77 -12.76 12.33 -5.41
N ASN A 78 -13.73 11.48 -5.08
CA ASN A 78 -15.15 11.81 -5.03
C ASN A 78 -15.66 12.32 -6.39
N GLU A 79 -15.28 11.62 -7.46
CA GLU A 79 -15.73 11.86 -8.82
C GLU A 79 -16.06 10.53 -9.47
N GLU A 80 -16.90 10.54 -10.50
CA GLU A 80 -17.28 9.32 -11.19
C GLU A 80 -16.42 9.14 -12.43
N PHE A 81 -15.42 8.26 -12.34
CA PHE A 81 -14.63 7.84 -13.49
C PHE A 81 -15.31 6.64 -14.17
N THR A 82 -15.25 6.59 -15.48
CA THR A 82 -15.85 5.51 -16.28
C THR A 82 -14.82 4.72 -17.09
N GLU A 83 -13.60 5.23 -17.19
CA GLU A 83 -12.51 4.63 -17.96
C GLU A 83 -11.25 4.53 -17.13
N PHE A 84 -10.42 3.54 -17.45
CA PHE A 84 -9.10 3.42 -16.85
C PHE A 84 -8.14 4.31 -17.66
N ASP A 85 -7.95 5.53 -17.20
CA ASP A 85 -7.14 6.55 -17.89
C ASP A 85 -6.08 7.12 -16.96
N GLU A 86 -5.39 8.16 -17.43
CA GLU A 86 -4.31 8.81 -16.69
C GLU A 86 -4.78 9.44 -15.36
N TYR A 87 -6.04 9.86 -15.28
CA TYR A 87 -6.59 10.44 -14.05
C TYR A 87 -6.80 9.38 -12.99
N VAL A 88 -7.27 8.20 -13.38
CA VAL A 88 -7.38 7.05 -12.48
C VAL A 88 -6.00 6.65 -11.98
N GLN A 89 -5.03 6.54 -12.88
CA GLN A 89 -3.65 6.17 -12.52
C GLN A 89 -3.04 7.19 -11.55
N ALA A 90 -3.18 8.47 -11.84
CA ALA A 90 -2.68 9.53 -10.98
C ALA A 90 -3.34 9.51 -9.60
N SER A 91 -4.62 9.16 -9.53
CA SER A 91 -5.35 9.05 -8.25
C SER A 91 -4.81 7.94 -7.37
N LEU A 92 -4.43 6.80 -7.95
CA LEU A 92 -3.81 5.71 -7.19
C LEU A 92 -2.46 6.12 -6.63
N GLU A 93 -1.65 6.79 -7.45
CA GLU A 93 -0.34 7.31 -7.01
C GLU A 93 -0.51 8.33 -5.88
N ASP A 94 -1.50 9.19 -6.01
CA ASP A 94 -1.78 10.21 -4.98
C ASP A 94 -2.23 9.58 -3.67
N PHE A 95 -3.12 8.59 -3.73
CA PHE A 95 -3.53 7.87 -2.53
C PHE A 95 -2.34 7.21 -1.84
N LEU A 96 -1.49 6.52 -2.61
CA LEU A 96 -0.32 5.84 -2.06
C LEU A 96 0.62 6.84 -1.39
N ASN A 97 0.86 7.97 -2.04
CA ASN A 97 1.71 9.02 -1.50
C ASN A 97 1.14 9.61 -0.21
N LEU A 98 -0.15 9.88 -0.17
CA LEU A 98 -0.83 10.41 1.02
C LEU A 98 -0.74 9.41 2.17
N HIS A 99 -1.10 8.16 1.91
CA HIS A 99 -1.11 7.11 2.92
C HIS A 99 0.29 6.86 3.49
N ASN A 100 1.30 6.75 2.63
CA ASN A 100 2.67 6.53 3.09
C ASN A 100 3.23 7.75 3.82
N GLY A 101 2.82 8.95 3.44
CA GLY A 101 3.17 10.16 4.18
C GLY A 101 2.61 10.13 5.60
N LEU A 102 1.35 9.71 5.75
CA LEU A 102 0.72 9.56 7.07
C LEU A 102 1.42 8.46 7.89
N TYR A 103 1.83 7.37 7.23
CA TYR A 103 2.60 6.32 7.88
C TYR A 103 3.92 6.84 8.42
N ASN A 104 4.65 7.62 7.63
CA ASN A 104 5.93 8.20 8.05
C ASN A 104 5.76 9.11 9.27
N VAL A 105 4.72 9.93 9.31
CA VAL A 105 4.39 10.76 10.46
C VAL A 105 4.09 9.90 11.68
N ASN A 106 3.31 8.85 11.50
CA ASN A 106 2.96 7.93 12.59
C ASN A 106 4.20 7.25 13.17
N ILE A 107 5.10 6.75 12.32
CA ILE A 107 6.34 6.11 12.76
C ILE A 107 7.28 7.10 13.45
N SER A 108 7.36 8.33 12.96
CA SER A 108 8.13 9.36 13.61
C SER A 108 7.61 9.64 15.03
N ASN A 109 6.30 9.75 15.18
CA ASN A 109 5.68 10.06 16.46
C ASN A 109 5.73 8.89 17.46
N THR A 110 5.60 7.66 16.98
CA THR A 110 5.51 6.48 17.87
C THR A 110 6.84 5.80 18.13
N LEU A 111 7.74 5.79 17.15
CA LEU A 111 9.03 5.09 17.24
C LEU A 111 10.24 6.00 17.13
N GLY A 112 10.04 7.30 16.91
CA GLY A 112 11.14 8.25 16.80
C GLY A 112 12.01 8.05 15.57
N LYS A 113 11.48 7.47 14.51
CA LYS A 113 12.23 7.21 13.27
C LYS A 113 11.93 8.27 12.22
N GLU A 114 12.97 8.75 11.57
CA GLU A 114 12.85 9.73 10.49
C GLU A 114 12.78 9.02 9.15
N LEU A 115 11.69 9.21 8.43
CA LEU A 115 11.43 8.57 7.14
C LEU A 115 11.11 9.62 6.08
N THR A 116 11.52 9.33 4.84
CA THR A 116 11.21 10.15 3.67
C THR A 116 10.65 9.27 2.56
N LEU A 117 9.99 9.89 1.59
CA LEU A 117 9.38 9.18 0.46
C LEU A 117 10.05 9.57 -0.85
N GLU A 118 10.16 8.58 -1.75
CA GLU A 118 10.40 8.86 -3.17
C GLU A 118 9.06 9.12 -3.85
N ALA A 119 9.08 9.57 -5.09
CA ALA A 119 7.86 9.71 -5.89
C ALA A 119 7.29 8.32 -6.21
N PRO A 120 5.96 8.17 -6.25
CA PRO A 120 5.36 6.90 -6.69
C PRO A 120 5.74 6.57 -8.13
N GLU A 121 5.79 5.27 -8.43
CA GLU A 121 6.13 4.77 -9.76
C GLU A 121 5.14 3.70 -10.20
N VAL A 122 4.93 3.58 -11.51
CA VAL A 122 4.17 2.47 -12.09
C VAL A 122 5.11 1.27 -12.20
N VAL A 123 4.65 0.11 -11.77
CA VAL A 123 5.39 -1.15 -11.89
C VAL A 123 5.02 -1.78 -13.22
N SER A 124 6.00 -1.93 -14.11
CA SER A 124 5.81 -2.49 -15.44
C SER A 124 6.10 -3.99 -15.53
N ASP A 125 6.64 -4.58 -14.47
CA ASP A 125 6.93 -6.01 -14.43
C ASP A 125 5.64 -6.81 -14.34
N GLU A 126 5.61 -7.99 -14.95
CA GLU A 126 4.46 -8.91 -14.84
C GLU A 126 4.46 -9.69 -13.53
N LEU A 127 5.64 -9.87 -12.94
CA LEU A 127 5.82 -10.57 -11.68
C LEU A 127 6.79 -9.80 -10.81
N ILE A 128 6.40 -9.57 -9.56
CA ILE A 128 7.28 -8.93 -8.58
C ILE A 128 7.89 -10.01 -7.71
N GLU A 129 9.23 -10.01 -7.62
CA GLU A 129 9.95 -10.88 -6.69
C GLU A 129 10.29 -10.05 -5.45
N LEU A 130 9.95 -10.59 -4.29
CA LEU A 130 9.97 -9.86 -3.02
C LEU A 130 11.00 -10.46 -2.06
N SER A 131 11.46 -9.62 -1.13
CA SER A 131 12.35 -10.06 -0.06
C SER A 131 11.59 -10.94 0.94
N SER A 132 12.34 -11.60 1.84
CA SER A 132 11.77 -12.49 2.84
C SER A 132 10.90 -11.78 3.89
N SER A 133 11.00 -10.45 3.97
CA SER A 133 10.23 -9.64 4.94
C SER A 133 9.11 -8.87 4.25
N SER A 134 8.37 -9.56 3.40
CA SER A 134 7.28 -8.95 2.63
C SER A 134 5.95 -9.59 2.98
N TYR A 135 4.92 -8.76 3.11
CA TYR A 135 3.57 -9.20 3.45
C TYR A 135 2.57 -8.63 2.45
N LEU A 136 1.63 -9.49 2.07
CA LEU A 136 0.47 -9.12 1.25
C LEU A 136 -0.72 -8.91 2.17
N LEU A 137 -1.29 -7.72 2.12
CA LEU A 137 -2.60 -7.43 2.70
C LEU A 137 -3.61 -7.35 1.57
N GLN A 138 -4.63 -8.18 1.63
CA GLN A 138 -5.68 -8.22 0.63
C GLN A 138 -7.00 -7.87 1.27
N VAL A 139 -7.73 -6.92 0.69
CA VAL A 139 -9.06 -6.52 1.14
C VAL A 139 -10.03 -6.60 -0.02
N MET A 140 -11.31 -6.87 0.29
CA MET A 140 -12.38 -6.92 -0.70
C MET A 140 -13.36 -5.80 -0.44
N TYR A 141 -13.55 -4.96 -1.46
CA TYR A 141 -14.65 -4.01 -1.54
C TYR A 141 -15.77 -4.60 -2.40
N PRO A 142 -16.98 -4.04 -2.36
CA PRO A 142 -18.04 -4.48 -3.27
C PRO A 142 -17.64 -4.37 -4.75
N PHE A 143 -16.73 -3.47 -5.09
CA PHE A 143 -16.26 -3.26 -6.46
C PHE A 143 -15.05 -4.11 -6.86
N GLY A 144 -14.46 -4.86 -5.93
CA GLY A 144 -13.32 -5.73 -6.26
C GLY A 144 -12.28 -5.83 -5.17
N VAL A 145 -11.25 -6.61 -5.45
CA VAL A 145 -10.15 -6.90 -4.53
C VAL A 145 -9.04 -5.89 -4.70
N VAL A 146 -8.53 -5.38 -3.59
CA VAL A 146 -7.41 -4.43 -3.55
C VAL A 146 -6.27 -5.08 -2.78
N ASN A 147 -5.07 -5.02 -3.34
CA ASN A 147 -3.88 -5.65 -2.77
C ASN A 147 -2.85 -4.60 -2.40
N PHE A 148 -2.30 -4.74 -1.19
CA PHE A 148 -1.17 -3.95 -0.73
C PHE A 148 -0.05 -4.89 -0.36
N ILE A 149 1.17 -4.56 -0.77
CA ILE A 149 2.35 -5.31 -0.37
C ILE A 149 3.29 -4.35 0.35
N PHE A 150 3.69 -4.72 1.55
CA PHE A 150 4.67 -3.98 2.33
C PHE A 150 5.94 -4.81 2.37
N GLU A 151 6.97 -4.33 1.68
CA GLU A 151 8.26 -5.01 1.61
C GLU A 151 9.26 -4.26 2.47
N LEU A 152 9.60 -4.83 3.61
CA LEU A 152 10.61 -4.27 4.49
C LEU A 152 11.99 -4.68 3.96
N LYS A 153 12.80 -3.70 3.62
CA LYS A 153 14.15 -3.94 3.10
C LYS A 153 15.17 -3.96 4.24
N LYS A 154 16.18 -4.75 4.04
CA LYS A 154 17.26 -4.88 5.03
C LYS A 154 18.52 -4.18 4.59
#